data_caa112920dc6c1ed9a62c5f81ef98125
#
_entry.id   caa112920dc6c1ed9a62c5f81ef98125
#
_cell.length_a   1.000
_cell.length_b   1.000
_cell.length_c   1.000
_cell.angle_alpha   90.00
_cell.angle_beta   90.00
_cell.angle_gamma   90.00
#
_symmetry.space_group_name_H-M   'P 1'
#
loop_
_entity.id
_entity.type
_entity.pdbx_description
1 polymer ?
#
loop_
_entity_poly.entity_id
_entity_poly.type
_entity_poly.pdbx_seq_one_letter_code
_entity_poly.pdbx_strand_id
1 'polypeptide(L)'
;MSARRLQVASYNAPLHRKTPMPSRNEFVLTLSCRDAKGIVHAVSGLLFQAGCNILDSQQYGDVLSSDATGLFFLRVHFEAPPHLADVATLDPLFTHLREQFGMDAKLHSLARKPRVLMMVSKHGHCLNDLLFRWRSGQLEVDIPAIVSNHPDYADLAASYGIPFHHLPLATGASAEAKRAQERQVEALVDKEQVDLVVLARYMQILSSEFCQFLKGRAINIHHSFLPSFKGAKPYYQAHERGVKLIGATAHYVTAELDEGPIIEQDVERVDHTLSPEDFTAVGRDVECVVLARAVRWHVEHRVLLNGRKTVVFR
;
A
#
# COMPACT_ATOMS: atom_id res chain seq x y z
N MET A 1 5.42 61.24 11.66
CA MET A 1 5.64 59.80 11.91
C MET A 1 4.87 58.99 10.85
N SER A 2 5.59 58.51 9.85
CA SER A 2 5.04 57.88 8.66
C SER A 2 4.98 56.36 8.85
N ALA A 3 3.79 55.75 8.82
CA ALA A 3 3.62 54.31 8.88
C ALA A 3 3.93 53.69 7.51
N ARG A 4 5.03 52.94 7.40
CA ARG A 4 5.34 52.11 6.23
C ARG A 4 4.45 50.88 6.24
N ARG A 5 3.54 50.75 5.27
CA ARG A 5 2.82 49.52 4.92
C ARG A 5 3.83 48.52 4.33
N LEU A 6 4.00 47.39 4.96
CA LEU A 6 4.67 46.22 4.36
C LEU A 6 3.73 45.62 3.28
N GLN A 7 4.15 45.73 2.03
CA GLN A 7 3.53 44.98 0.91
C GLN A 7 4.00 43.53 1.02
N VAL A 8 3.09 42.63 1.29
CA VAL A 8 3.29 41.17 1.19
C VAL A 8 3.23 40.85 -0.31
N ALA A 9 4.38 40.56 -0.90
CA ALA A 9 4.46 40.07 -2.28
C ALA A 9 3.84 38.67 -2.34
N SER A 10 2.78 38.53 -3.13
CA SER A 10 2.20 37.23 -3.46
C SER A 10 3.18 36.47 -4.36
N TYR A 11 3.85 35.47 -3.79
CA TYR A 11 4.69 34.53 -4.54
C TYR A 11 3.80 33.52 -5.27
N ASN A 12 3.20 33.92 -6.38
CA ASN A 12 2.63 33.00 -7.37
C ASN A 12 3.71 32.67 -8.41
N ALA A 13 4.71 31.87 -8.03
CA ALA A 13 5.56 31.24 -9.01
C ALA A 13 4.76 30.06 -9.62
N PRO A 14 4.66 29.95 -10.96
CA PRO A 14 4.04 28.78 -11.57
C PRO A 14 4.87 27.55 -11.20
N LEU A 15 4.23 26.57 -10.55
CA LEU A 15 4.79 25.26 -10.33
C LEU A 15 5.33 24.74 -11.67
N HIS A 16 6.62 24.52 -11.75
CA HIS A 16 7.26 23.91 -12.91
C HIS A 16 6.44 22.67 -13.32
N ARG A 17 5.74 22.78 -14.45
CA ARG A 17 5.23 21.61 -15.17
C ARG A 17 6.47 20.79 -15.50
N LYS A 18 6.66 19.67 -14.77
CA LYS A 18 7.59 18.63 -15.22
C LYS A 18 7.16 18.29 -16.65
N THR A 19 8.03 18.54 -17.61
CA THR A 19 7.88 18.02 -18.96
C THR A 19 7.58 16.54 -18.82
N PRO A 20 6.52 15.97 -19.44
CA PRO A 20 6.30 14.55 -19.37
C PRO A 20 7.57 13.89 -19.94
N MET A 21 8.25 13.12 -19.11
CA MET A 21 9.32 12.24 -19.57
C MET A 21 8.70 11.32 -20.63
N PRO A 22 9.38 11.05 -21.75
CA PRO A 22 8.89 10.07 -22.71
C PRO A 22 8.51 8.82 -21.94
N SER A 23 7.34 8.24 -22.23
CA SER A 23 6.84 7.03 -21.58
C SER A 23 7.92 5.96 -21.73
N ARG A 24 8.65 5.68 -20.64
CA ARG A 24 9.56 4.56 -20.62
C ARG A 24 8.69 3.32 -20.71
N ASN A 25 8.99 2.43 -21.66
CA ASN A 25 8.34 1.12 -21.76
C ASN A 25 8.87 0.24 -20.64
N GLU A 26 8.62 0.64 -19.40
CA GLU A 26 9.10 -0.08 -18.21
C GLU A 26 8.00 -0.99 -17.66
N PHE A 27 8.43 -2.18 -17.28
CA PHE A 27 7.57 -3.23 -16.75
C PHE A 27 8.17 -3.86 -15.51
N VAL A 28 7.32 -4.37 -14.64
CA VAL A 28 7.72 -5.23 -13.53
C VAL A 28 7.09 -6.61 -13.74
N LEU A 29 7.93 -7.63 -13.83
CA LEU A 29 7.51 -9.02 -13.72
C LEU A 29 7.61 -9.45 -12.26
N THR A 30 6.54 -9.99 -11.71
CA THR A 30 6.53 -10.69 -10.43
C THR A 30 6.14 -12.14 -10.67
N LEU A 31 6.85 -13.09 -10.05
CA LEU A 31 6.48 -14.50 -10.16
C LEU A 31 6.75 -15.27 -8.86
N SER A 32 6.00 -16.33 -8.69
CA SER A 32 6.28 -17.39 -7.73
C SER A 32 6.04 -18.76 -8.37
N CYS A 33 6.86 -19.73 -7.99
CA CYS A 33 6.71 -21.14 -8.41
C CYS A 33 7.45 -22.05 -7.44
N ARG A 34 7.34 -23.37 -7.62
CA ARG A 34 8.23 -24.32 -6.92
C ARG A 34 9.67 -24.02 -7.29
N ASP A 35 10.57 -24.03 -6.28
CA ASP A 35 11.99 -23.80 -6.52
C ASP A 35 12.58 -24.90 -7.41
N ALA A 36 13.26 -24.47 -8.47
CA ALA A 36 13.88 -25.36 -9.44
C ALA A 36 15.11 -24.72 -10.11
N LYS A 37 16.04 -25.55 -10.52
CA LYS A 37 17.22 -25.09 -11.28
C LYS A 37 16.79 -24.50 -12.63
N GLY A 38 17.39 -23.36 -12.99
CA GLY A 38 17.21 -22.75 -14.31
C GLY A 38 16.15 -21.68 -14.42
N ILE A 39 15.31 -21.42 -13.39
CA ILE A 39 14.27 -20.39 -13.42
C ILE A 39 14.83 -19.03 -13.83
N VAL A 40 15.87 -18.55 -13.14
CA VAL A 40 16.49 -17.24 -13.41
C VAL A 40 17.05 -17.17 -14.81
N HIS A 41 17.76 -18.24 -15.25
CA HIS A 41 18.31 -18.33 -16.60
C HIS A 41 17.22 -18.27 -17.67
N ALA A 42 16.12 -19.02 -17.47
CA ALA A 42 15.02 -19.06 -18.43
C ALA A 42 14.32 -17.69 -18.55
N VAL A 43 14.05 -17.01 -17.42
CA VAL A 43 13.42 -15.67 -17.40
C VAL A 43 14.35 -14.62 -18.01
N SER A 44 15.62 -14.56 -17.60
CA SER A 44 16.58 -13.59 -18.12
C SER A 44 16.92 -13.85 -19.60
N GLY A 45 16.99 -15.11 -20.01
CA GLY A 45 17.20 -15.50 -21.41
C GLY A 45 16.03 -15.09 -22.31
N LEU A 46 14.79 -15.28 -21.84
CA LEU A 46 13.59 -14.83 -22.57
C LEU A 46 13.60 -13.30 -22.73
N LEU A 47 13.85 -12.55 -21.67
CA LEU A 47 13.92 -11.08 -21.73
C LEU A 47 15.03 -10.60 -22.67
N PHE A 48 16.20 -11.23 -22.62
CA PHE A 48 17.30 -10.93 -23.53
C PHE A 48 16.93 -11.18 -25.00
N GLN A 49 16.32 -12.34 -25.31
CA GLN A 49 15.88 -12.69 -26.67
C GLN A 49 14.80 -11.74 -27.18
N ALA A 50 13.94 -11.23 -26.29
CA ALA A 50 12.92 -10.23 -26.59
C ALA A 50 13.50 -8.80 -26.77
N GLY A 51 14.81 -8.60 -26.59
CA GLY A 51 15.46 -7.30 -26.68
C GLY A 51 15.18 -6.38 -25.49
N CYS A 52 14.74 -6.92 -24.35
CA CYS A 52 14.51 -6.18 -23.12
C CYS A 52 15.81 -5.95 -22.35
N ASN A 53 15.88 -4.83 -21.62
CA ASN A 53 16.98 -4.49 -20.72
C ASN A 53 16.54 -4.61 -19.26
N ILE A 54 17.16 -5.50 -18.47
CA ILE A 54 16.87 -5.66 -17.05
C ILE A 54 17.52 -4.50 -16.28
N LEU A 55 16.71 -3.75 -15.51
CA LEU A 55 17.12 -2.61 -14.71
C LEU A 55 17.36 -3.01 -13.23
N ASP A 56 16.52 -3.91 -12.69
CA ASP A 56 16.63 -4.45 -11.33
C ASP A 56 16.08 -5.88 -11.30
N SER A 57 16.72 -6.76 -10.52
CA SER A 57 16.28 -8.14 -10.36
C SER A 57 16.53 -8.60 -8.93
N GLN A 58 15.48 -9.03 -8.25
CA GLN A 58 15.52 -9.49 -6.86
C GLN A 58 14.83 -10.84 -6.76
N GLN A 59 15.45 -11.77 -6.02
CA GLN A 59 14.94 -13.13 -5.87
C GLN A 59 15.08 -13.65 -4.46
N TYR A 60 14.19 -14.57 -4.09
CA TYR A 60 14.22 -15.26 -2.80
C TYR A 60 13.67 -16.68 -2.95
N GLY A 61 14.36 -17.66 -2.38
CA GLY A 61 13.89 -19.04 -2.24
C GLY A 61 13.51 -19.34 -0.79
N ASP A 62 12.28 -19.69 -0.54
CA ASP A 62 11.79 -20.10 0.79
C ASP A 62 12.00 -21.60 0.97
N VAL A 63 13.27 -22.02 1.22
CA VAL A 63 13.70 -23.43 1.22
C VAL A 63 14.49 -23.82 2.48
N LEU A 64 14.80 -22.88 3.38
CA LEU A 64 15.79 -23.12 4.44
C LEU A 64 15.20 -23.50 5.80
N SER A 65 13.93 -23.27 6.06
CA SER A 65 13.28 -23.56 7.33
C SER A 65 12.40 -24.81 7.28
N SER A 66 12.10 -25.41 8.43
CA SER A 66 11.20 -26.58 8.51
C SER A 66 9.76 -26.29 8.09
N ASP A 67 9.35 -25.03 8.13
CA ASP A 67 8.05 -24.50 7.70
C ASP A 67 8.12 -23.82 6.33
N ALA A 68 9.22 -24.00 5.59
CA ALA A 68 9.42 -23.44 4.27
C ALA A 68 8.37 -23.93 3.27
N THR A 69 7.86 -23.03 2.45
CA THR A 69 6.86 -23.38 1.43
C THR A 69 7.46 -24.10 0.22
N GLY A 70 8.78 -24.08 0.07
CA GLY A 70 9.48 -24.58 -1.09
C GLY A 70 9.25 -23.74 -2.35
N LEU A 71 8.81 -22.50 -2.17
CA LEU A 71 8.55 -21.56 -3.26
C LEU A 71 9.77 -20.68 -3.54
N PHE A 72 9.95 -20.40 -4.80
CA PHE A 72 10.87 -19.39 -5.32
C PHE A 72 10.07 -18.15 -5.74
N PHE A 73 10.59 -16.98 -5.42
CA PHE A 73 10.02 -15.67 -5.72
C PHE A 73 11.02 -14.85 -6.53
N LEU A 74 10.53 -14.18 -7.56
CA LEU A 74 11.36 -13.31 -8.41
C LEU A 74 10.58 -12.05 -8.75
N ARG A 75 11.25 -10.91 -8.65
CA ARG A 75 10.81 -9.61 -9.19
C ARG A 75 11.87 -9.12 -10.16
N VAL A 76 11.46 -8.78 -11.38
CA VAL A 76 12.35 -8.20 -12.40
C VAL A 76 11.73 -6.90 -12.90
N HIS A 77 12.46 -5.80 -12.78
CA HIS A 77 12.14 -4.52 -13.40
C HIS A 77 12.95 -4.38 -14.67
N PHE A 78 12.31 -4.13 -15.79
CA PHE A 78 12.96 -4.11 -17.10
C PHE A 78 12.32 -3.09 -18.04
N GLU A 79 13.09 -2.63 -19.03
CA GLU A 79 12.65 -1.83 -20.15
C GLU A 79 12.47 -2.71 -21.39
N ALA A 80 11.33 -2.58 -22.08
CA ALA A 80 11.01 -3.30 -23.28
C ALA A 80 11.22 -2.44 -24.53
N PRO A 81 11.57 -3.02 -25.68
CA PRO A 81 11.69 -2.29 -26.94
C PRO A 81 10.32 -1.77 -27.41
N PRO A 82 10.28 -0.72 -28.28
CA PRO A 82 9.03 -0.05 -28.66
C PRO A 82 7.95 -0.95 -29.29
N HIS A 83 8.31 -2.05 -29.91
CA HIS A 83 7.35 -3.00 -30.49
C HIS A 83 6.71 -3.92 -29.45
N LEU A 84 7.19 -3.92 -28.20
CA LEU A 84 6.64 -4.63 -27.04
C LEU A 84 6.17 -3.62 -25.98
N ALA A 85 5.44 -2.60 -26.40
CA ALA A 85 5.10 -1.44 -25.55
C ALA A 85 3.92 -1.67 -24.58
N ASP A 86 3.24 -2.81 -24.66
CA ASP A 86 2.09 -3.11 -23.81
C ASP A 86 2.12 -4.55 -23.25
N VAL A 87 1.33 -4.74 -22.21
CA VAL A 87 1.20 -6.04 -21.53
C VAL A 87 0.65 -7.11 -22.47
N ALA A 88 -0.26 -6.75 -23.39
CA ALA A 88 -0.90 -7.72 -24.28
C ALA A 88 0.09 -8.33 -25.28
N THR A 89 1.13 -7.60 -25.68
CA THR A 89 2.19 -8.10 -26.55
C THR A 89 3.29 -8.83 -25.79
N LEU A 90 3.60 -8.41 -24.55
CA LEU A 90 4.66 -9.02 -23.74
C LEU A 90 4.21 -10.29 -23.02
N ASP A 91 3.00 -10.32 -22.46
CA ASP A 91 2.53 -11.42 -21.60
C ASP A 91 2.53 -12.79 -22.27
N PRO A 92 2.16 -12.93 -23.57
CA PRO A 92 2.22 -14.20 -24.28
C PRO A 92 3.63 -14.82 -24.35
N LEU A 93 4.70 -14.02 -24.30
CA LEU A 93 6.06 -14.52 -24.33
C LEU A 93 6.40 -15.40 -23.12
N PHE A 94 5.72 -15.18 -21.99
CA PHE A 94 5.91 -15.93 -20.76
C PHE A 94 5.10 -17.22 -20.68
N THR A 95 4.19 -17.50 -21.63
CA THR A 95 3.29 -18.67 -21.59
C THR A 95 4.05 -19.98 -21.42
N HIS A 96 5.07 -20.21 -22.23
CA HIS A 96 5.87 -21.43 -22.15
C HIS A 96 6.59 -21.59 -20.80
N LEU A 97 7.12 -20.50 -20.24
CA LEU A 97 7.79 -20.53 -18.92
C LEU A 97 6.79 -20.78 -17.79
N ARG A 98 5.58 -20.20 -17.87
CA ARG A 98 4.49 -20.47 -16.90
C ARG A 98 4.15 -21.96 -16.89
N GLU A 99 4.01 -22.58 -18.04
CA GLU A 99 3.72 -24.02 -18.16
C GLU A 99 4.88 -24.88 -17.69
N GLN A 100 6.12 -24.59 -18.13
CA GLN A 100 7.31 -25.37 -17.82
C GLN A 100 7.60 -25.44 -16.31
N PHE A 101 7.43 -24.32 -15.59
CA PHE A 101 7.79 -24.22 -14.17
C PHE A 101 6.57 -24.13 -13.25
N GLY A 102 5.34 -24.15 -13.77
CA GLY A 102 4.13 -23.93 -12.98
C GLY A 102 4.10 -22.56 -12.31
N MET A 103 4.52 -21.51 -13.04
CA MET A 103 4.68 -20.16 -12.47
C MET A 103 3.32 -19.43 -12.34
N ASP A 104 3.06 -18.85 -11.15
CA ASP A 104 2.16 -17.70 -11.03
C ASP A 104 2.96 -16.43 -11.34
N ALA A 105 2.91 -16.01 -12.61
CA ALA A 105 3.66 -14.87 -13.11
C ALA A 105 2.73 -13.75 -13.57
N LYS A 106 2.98 -12.53 -13.09
CA LYS A 106 2.20 -11.33 -13.42
C LYS A 106 3.12 -10.25 -13.99
N LEU A 107 2.68 -9.64 -15.07
CA LEU A 107 3.36 -8.55 -15.73
C LEU A 107 2.62 -7.23 -15.47
N HIS A 108 3.33 -6.24 -14.97
CA HIS A 108 2.81 -4.92 -14.61
C HIS A 108 3.46 -3.85 -15.47
N SER A 109 2.67 -3.05 -16.18
CA SER A 109 3.16 -1.87 -16.90
C SER A 109 3.30 -0.68 -15.97
N LEU A 110 4.42 0.03 -16.01
CA LEU A 110 4.64 1.27 -15.27
C LEU A 110 4.21 2.54 -16.02
N ALA A 111 3.58 2.38 -17.19
CA ALA A 111 3.07 3.52 -17.97
C ALA A 111 1.87 4.23 -17.31
N ARG A 112 1.10 3.50 -16.49
CA ARG A 112 -0.03 4.03 -15.71
C ARG A 112 0.30 4.02 -14.23
N LYS A 113 0.04 5.13 -13.55
CA LYS A 113 0.12 5.18 -12.08
C LYS A 113 -0.96 4.31 -11.46
N PRO A 114 -0.64 3.55 -10.39
CA PRO A 114 -1.65 2.83 -9.62
C PRO A 114 -2.67 3.79 -9.00
N ARG A 115 -3.94 3.38 -8.99
CA ARG A 115 -5.04 4.18 -8.42
C ARG A 115 -5.33 3.70 -7.00
N VAL A 116 -5.17 4.60 -6.02
CA VAL A 116 -5.27 4.29 -4.59
C VAL A 116 -6.45 5.02 -3.98
N LEU A 117 -7.44 4.28 -3.48
CA LEU A 117 -8.54 4.80 -2.68
C LEU A 117 -8.15 4.79 -1.21
N MET A 118 -8.33 5.90 -0.51
CA MET A 118 -8.02 6.02 0.92
C MET A 118 -9.29 6.01 1.75
N MET A 119 -9.34 5.18 2.80
CA MET A 119 -10.43 5.16 3.77
C MET A 119 -9.92 5.63 5.13
N VAL A 120 -10.67 6.53 5.78
CA VAL A 120 -10.28 7.13 7.06
C VAL A 120 -11.49 7.26 7.99
N SER A 121 -11.26 7.22 9.30
CA SER A 121 -12.26 7.63 10.32
C SER A 121 -11.81 8.93 10.99
N LYS A 122 -11.87 9.05 12.33
CA LYS A 122 -11.55 10.27 13.07
C LYS A 122 -10.06 10.61 13.21
N HIS A 123 -9.16 9.63 13.01
CA HIS A 123 -7.72 9.84 13.18
C HIS A 123 -7.04 9.95 11.83
N GLY A 124 -6.68 11.15 11.39
CA GLY A 124 -6.22 11.43 10.04
C GLY A 124 -4.72 11.60 9.86
N HIS A 125 -3.88 11.28 10.87
CA HIS A 125 -2.43 11.44 10.77
C HIS A 125 -1.84 10.65 9.60
N CYS A 126 -2.23 9.38 9.42
CA CYS A 126 -1.79 8.56 8.29
C CYS A 126 -2.31 9.09 6.94
N LEU A 127 -3.57 9.55 6.89
CA LEU A 127 -4.12 10.17 5.67
C LEU A 127 -3.30 11.41 5.29
N ASN A 128 -3.04 12.30 6.26
CA ASN A 128 -2.29 13.53 6.02
C ASN A 128 -0.85 13.25 5.55
N ASP A 129 -0.16 12.28 6.15
CA ASP A 129 1.18 11.87 5.74
C ASP A 129 1.20 11.31 4.31
N LEU A 130 0.27 10.43 3.95
CA LEU A 130 0.15 9.88 2.60
C LEU A 130 -0.14 10.97 1.56
N LEU A 131 -1.03 11.92 1.86
CA LEU A 131 -1.34 13.05 0.99
C LEU A 131 -0.14 13.99 0.80
N PHE A 132 0.63 14.24 1.85
CA PHE A 132 1.88 15.00 1.77
C PHE A 132 2.90 14.30 0.85
N ARG A 133 3.12 12.99 1.04
CA ARG A 133 4.03 12.18 0.20
C ARG A 133 3.58 12.15 -1.25
N TRP A 134 2.29 12.04 -1.50
CA TRP A 134 1.71 12.11 -2.83
C TRP A 134 1.99 13.47 -3.50
N ARG A 135 1.69 14.58 -2.81
CA ARG A 135 1.91 15.94 -3.35
C ARG A 135 3.40 16.25 -3.57
N SER A 136 4.27 15.74 -2.71
CA SER A 136 5.73 15.92 -2.84
C SER A 136 6.39 14.99 -3.86
N GLY A 137 5.64 14.06 -4.48
CA GLY A 137 6.14 13.12 -5.49
C GLY A 137 6.90 11.92 -4.90
N GLN A 138 6.81 11.69 -3.58
CA GLN A 138 7.40 10.51 -2.93
C GLN A 138 6.51 9.27 -3.07
N LEU A 139 5.22 9.45 -3.35
CA LEU A 139 4.26 8.38 -3.60
C LEU A 139 3.65 8.61 -4.99
N GLU A 140 4.08 7.81 -5.96
CA GLU A 140 3.69 7.96 -7.38
C GLU A 140 2.41 7.17 -7.68
N VAL A 141 1.27 7.69 -7.24
CA VAL A 141 -0.06 7.10 -7.44
C VAL A 141 -1.05 8.17 -7.91
N ASP A 142 -2.21 7.74 -8.40
CA ASP A 142 -3.39 8.59 -8.51
C ASP A 142 -4.33 8.31 -7.34
N ILE A 143 -4.93 9.34 -6.75
CA ILE A 143 -5.89 9.22 -5.65
C ILE A 143 -7.25 9.66 -6.16
N PRO A 144 -8.11 8.73 -6.65
CA PRO A 144 -9.40 9.07 -7.23
C PRO A 144 -10.43 9.52 -6.18
N ALA A 145 -10.31 9.03 -4.94
CA ALA A 145 -11.25 9.37 -3.88
C ALA A 145 -10.70 9.09 -2.49
N ILE A 146 -11.23 9.83 -1.52
CA ILE A 146 -11.15 9.56 -0.09
C ILE A 146 -12.56 9.22 0.40
N VAL A 147 -12.69 8.10 1.14
CA VAL A 147 -13.94 7.66 1.77
C VAL A 147 -13.81 7.77 3.28
N SER A 148 -14.84 8.31 3.96
CA SER A 148 -14.87 8.37 5.41
C SER A 148 -16.28 8.18 5.96
N ASN A 149 -16.38 7.54 7.13
CA ASN A 149 -17.61 7.47 7.90
C ASN A 149 -17.82 8.73 8.80
N HIS A 150 -16.91 9.71 8.72
CA HIS A 150 -16.97 11.00 9.39
C HIS A 150 -16.66 12.15 8.43
N PRO A 151 -17.20 13.37 8.62
CA PRO A 151 -16.98 14.50 7.73
C PRO A 151 -15.64 15.23 7.95
N ASP A 152 -14.89 14.91 9.00
CA ASP A 152 -13.77 15.69 9.57
C ASP A 152 -12.67 16.04 8.56
N TYR A 153 -12.49 15.26 7.51
CA TYR A 153 -11.41 15.45 6.52
C TYR A 153 -11.88 15.92 5.14
N ALA A 154 -13.14 16.40 5.03
CA ALA A 154 -13.67 16.93 3.77
C ALA A 154 -12.86 18.14 3.28
N ASP A 155 -12.55 19.10 4.16
CA ASP A 155 -11.76 20.29 3.81
C ASP A 155 -10.31 19.95 3.45
N LEU A 156 -9.73 18.98 4.16
CA LEU A 156 -8.39 18.47 3.81
C LEU A 156 -8.38 17.87 2.39
N ALA A 157 -9.33 17.00 2.08
CA ALA A 157 -9.47 16.41 0.75
C ALA A 157 -9.65 17.48 -0.33
N ALA A 158 -10.52 18.47 -0.09
CA ALA A 158 -10.75 19.59 -0.99
C ALA A 158 -9.48 20.42 -1.24
N SER A 159 -8.63 20.64 -0.22
CA SER A 159 -7.36 21.36 -0.34
C SER A 159 -6.34 20.66 -1.24
N TYR A 160 -6.50 19.34 -1.41
CA TYR A 160 -5.72 18.51 -2.32
C TYR A 160 -6.40 18.31 -3.69
N GLY A 161 -7.66 18.77 -3.85
CA GLY A 161 -8.45 18.59 -5.07
C GLY A 161 -8.95 17.16 -5.25
N ILE A 162 -9.09 16.39 -4.15
CA ILE A 162 -9.50 14.98 -4.19
C ILE A 162 -10.98 14.88 -3.81
N PRO A 163 -11.80 14.13 -4.55
CA PRO A 163 -13.19 13.83 -4.20
C PRO A 163 -13.29 13.17 -2.82
N PHE A 164 -14.20 13.68 -1.98
CA PHE A 164 -14.46 13.15 -0.64
C PHE A 164 -15.86 12.55 -0.56
N HIS A 165 -15.96 11.30 -0.16
CA HIS A 165 -17.23 10.59 0.01
C HIS A 165 -17.50 10.35 1.49
N HIS A 166 -18.44 11.12 2.05
CA HIS A 166 -18.92 10.91 3.41
C HIS A 166 -19.99 9.81 3.38
N LEU A 167 -19.66 8.63 3.87
CA LEU A 167 -20.53 7.46 3.99
C LEU A 167 -20.73 7.12 5.47
N PRO A 168 -21.63 7.82 6.17
CA PRO A 168 -21.79 7.69 7.62
C PRO A 168 -22.31 6.30 8.00
N LEU A 169 -21.82 5.80 9.13
CA LEU A 169 -22.28 4.57 9.75
C LEU A 169 -22.56 4.85 11.23
N ALA A 170 -23.80 4.67 11.67
CA ALA A 170 -24.18 4.87 13.06
C ALA A 170 -23.49 3.83 13.98
N THR A 171 -23.19 4.24 15.21
CA THR A 171 -22.71 3.31 16.24
C THR A 171 -23.77 2.23 16.47
N GLY A 172 -23.41 0.96 16.38
CA GLY A 172 -24.35 -0.16 16.51
C GLY A 172 -25.22 -0.39 15.27
N ALA A 173 -24.86 0.15 14.10
CA ALA A 173 -25.56 -0.09 12.86
C ALA A 173 -25.74 -1.60 12.58
N SER A 174 -26.87 -1.97 11.96
CA SER A 174 -27.14 -3.35 11.57
C SER A 174 -26.15 -3.86 10.53
N ALA A 175 -26.04 -5.18 10.40
CA ALA A 175 -25.21 -5.80 9.37
C ALA A 175 -25.65 -5.36 7.96
N GLU A 176 -26.96 -5.19 7.71
CA GLU A 176 -27.49 -4.72 6.43
C GLU A 176 -27.08 -3.29 6.12
N ALA A 177 -27.15 -2.38 7.13
CA ALA A 177 -26.72 -0.99 6.96
C ALA A 177 -25.23 -0.91 6.64
N LYS A 178 -24.42 -1.69 7.34
CA LYS A 178 -22.99 -1.80 7.11
C LYS A 178 -22.71 -2.34 5.69
N ARG A 179 -23.36 -3.41 5.30
CA ARG A 179 -23.18 -4.00 3.99
C ARG A 179 -23.66 -3.07 2.86
N ALA A 180 -24.71 -2.26 3.13
CA ALA A 180 -25.18 -1.22 2.20
C ALA A 180 -24.13 -0.11 2.00
N GLN A 181 -23.41 0.30 3.07
CA GLN A 181 -22.29 1.25 2.98
C GLN A 181 -21.12 0.63 2.19
N GLU A 182 -20.74 -0.61 2.49
CA GLU A 182 -19.64 -1.31 1.81
C GLU A 182 -19.91 -1.46 0.30
N ARG A 183 -21.14 -1.76 -0.12
CA ARG A 183 -21.52 -1.79 -1.55
C ARG A 183 -21.33 -0.47 -2.27
N GLN A 184 -21.49 0.67 -1.57
CA GLN A 184 -21.19 1.98 -2.16
C GLN A 184 -19.67 2.14 -2.39
N VAL A 185 -18.86 1.62 -1.48
CA VAL A 185 -17.40 1.60 -1.63
C VAL A 185 -16.98 0.66 -2.76
N GLU A 186 -17.58 -0.54 -2.86
CA GLU A 186 -17.33 -1.48 -3.97
C GLU A 186 -17.64 -0.83 -5.33
N ALA A 187 -18.81 -0.20 -5.46
CA ALA A 187 -19.19 0.52 -6.68
C ALA A 187 -18.20 1.65 -7.03
N LEU A 188 -17.68 2.35 -6.03
CA LEU A 188 -16.66 3.38 -6.23
C LEU A 188 -15.32 2.78 -6.67
N VAL A 189 -14.90 1.67 -6.05
CA VAL A 189 -13.69 0.93 -6.41
C VAL A 189 -13.73 0.47 -7.86
N ASP A 190 -14.86 -0.08 -8.30
CA ASP A 190 -15.05 -0.55 -9.68
C ASP A 190 -15.12 0.62 -10.67
N LYS A 191 -15.93 1.65 -10.36
CA LYS A 191 -16.08 2.85 -11.22
C LYS A 191 -14.74 3.55 -11.46
N GLU A 192 -13.98 3.74 -10.39
CA GLU A 192 -12.69 4.44 -10.43
C GLU A 192 -11.52 3.52 -10.79
N GLN A 193 -11.77 2.23 -11.06
CA GLN A 193 -10.73 1.24 -11.38
C GLN A 193 -9.58 1.28 -10.36
N VAL A 194 -9.92 1.17 -9.07
CA VAL A 194 -8.98 1.24 -7.96
C VAL A 194 -8.11 0.00 -7.91
N ASP A 195 -6.80 0.18 -7.88
CA ASP A 195 -5.82 -0.91 -7.75
C ASP A 195 -5.58 -1.30 -6.29
N LEU A 196 -5.63 -0.32 -5.36
CA LEU A 196 -5.37 -0.52 -3.94
C LEU A 196 -6.33 0.30 -3.08
N VAL A 197 -6.88 -0.30 -2.04
CA VAL A 197 -7.60 0.38 -0.96
C VAL A 197 -6.70 0.46 0.27
N VAL A 198 -6.56 1.66 0.86
CA VAL A 198 -5.74 1.88 2.05
C VAL A 198 -6.64 2.29 3.21
N LEU A 199 -6.66 1.46 4.26
CA LEU A 199 -7.34 1.76 5.50
C LEU A 199 -6.40 2.61 6.39
N ALA A 200 -6.41 3.94 6.16
CA ALA A 200 -5.61 4.92 6.88
C ALA A 200 -6.31 5.29 8.21
N ARG A 201 -6.33 4.36 9.16
CA ARG A 201 -7.09 4.47 10.42
C ARG A 201 -8.61 4.47 10.20
N TYR A 202 -9.09 3.61 9.31
CA TYR A 202 -10.51 3.35 9.14
C TYR A 202 -11.01 2.39 10.23
N MET A 203 -11.68 2.94 11.25
CA MET A 203 -12.00 2.24 12.51
C MET A 203 -13.33 1.46 12.42
N GLN A 204 -13.58 0.78 11.31
CA GLN A 204 -14.74 -0.09 11.13
C GLN A 204 -14.24 -1.51 10.80
N ILE A 205 -14.83 -2.50 11.46
CA ILE A 205 -14.58 -3.90 11.11
C ILE A 205 -15.29 -4.17 9.78
N LEU A 206 -14.60 -4.64 8.78
CA LEU A 206 -15.17 -4.94 7.46
C LEU A 206 -15.94 -6.27 7.48
N SER A 207 -16.96 -6.41 6.63
CA SER A 207 -17.64 -7.69 6.43
C SER A 207 -16.73 -8.69 5.72
N SER A 208 -17.00 -9.98 5.88
CA SER A 208 -16.25 -11.03 5.19
C SER A 208 -16.37 -10.92 3.67
N GLU A 209 -17.55 -10.53 3.17
CA GLU A 209 -17.79 -10.30 1.76
C GLU A 209 -16.93 -9.16 1.20
N PHE A 210 -16.85 -8.03 1.95
CA PHE A 210 -16.02 -6.90 1.53
C PHE A 210 -14.54 -7.22 1.62
N CYS A 211 -14.10 -7.96 2.65
CA CYS A 211 -12.72 -8.46 2.73
C CYS A 211 -12.37 -9.38 1.54
N GLN A 212 -13.31 -10.25 1.13
CA GLN A 212 -13.12 -11.11 -0.04
C GLN A 212 -13.07 -10.31 -1.36
N PHE A 213 -13.91 -9.30 -1.52
CA PHE A 213 -13.86 -8.38 -2.67
C PHE A 213 -12.51 -7.65 -2.75
N LEU A 214 -11.94 -7.26 -1.62
CA LEU A 214 -10.67 -6.54 -1.52
C LEU A 214 -9.44 -7.46 -1.40
N LYS A 215 -9.59 -8.77 -1.52
CA LYS A 215 -8.51 -9.73 -1.30
C LYS A 215 -7.24 -9.41 -2.10
N GLY A 216 -6.13 -9.24 -1.39
CA GLY A 216 -4.81 -8.94 -1.98
C GLY A 216 -4.63 -7.49 -2.45
N ARG A 217 -5.67 -6.64 -2.34
CA ARG A 217 -5.65 -5.22 -2.74
C ARG A 217 -6.19 -4.27 -1.68
N ALA A 218 -6.08 -4.63 -0.40
CA ALA A 218 -6.35 -3.71 0.70
C ALA A 218 -5.29 -3.83 1.78
N ILE A 219 -4.77 -2.68 2.24
CA ILE A 219 -3.76 -2.57 3.29
C ILE A 219 -4.38 -1.84 4.48
N ASN A 220 -4.23 -2.42 5.68
CA ASN A 220 -4.61 -1.80 6.95
C ASN A 220 -3.37 -1.40 7.75
N ILE A 221 -3.45 -0.28 8.47
CA ILE A 221 -2.51 0.04 9.53
C ILE A 221 -3.12 -0.30 10.90
N HIS A 222 -2.48 -1.22 11.59
CA HIS A 222 -2.80 -1.58 12.96
C HIS A 222 -1.84 -0.88 13.93
N HIS A 223 -2.41 -0.27 14.96
CA HIS A 223 -1.71 0.60 15.91
C HIS A 223 -1.06 -0.18 17.06
N SER A 224 -0.49 -1.34 16.76
CA SER A 224 0.42 -2.07 17.64
C SER A 224 1.36 -2.96 16.84
N PHE A 225 2.40 -3.44 17.52
CA PHE A 225 3.29 -4.45 16.96
C PHE A 225 2.63 -5.83 17.10
N LEU A 226 1.95 -6.29 16.04
CA LEU A 226 1.27 -7.58 16.04
C LEU A 226 2.27 -8.75 16.27
N PRO A 227 1.88 -9.77 17.00
CA PRO A 227 0.54 -10.09 17.55
C PRO A 227 0.21 -9.47 18.91
N SER A 228 1.01 -8.52 19.42
CA SER A 228 0.85 -7.92 20.74
C SER A 228 -0.24 -6.84 20.77
N PHE A 229 -0.89 -6.64 21.93
CA PHE A 229 -1.84 -5.55 22.23
C PHE A 229 -2.98 -5.43 21.23
N LYS A 230 -3.70 -6.52 20.98
CA LYS A 230 -4.94 -6.51 20.20
C LYS A 230 -6.06 -5.78 20.95
N GLY A 231 -6.96 -5.14 20.21
CA GLY A 231 -8.16 -4.48 20.74
C GLY A 231 -8.02 -2.96 20.88
N ALA A 232 -8.83 -2.37 21.79
CA ALA A 232 -8.94 -0.93 21.93
C ALA A 232 -7.80 -0.33 22.77
N LYS A 233 -7.36 0.91 22.41
CA LYS A 233 -6.37 1.71 23.15
C LYS A 233 -5.04 0.98 23.43
N PRO A 234 -4.35 0.38 22.44
CA PRO A 234 -3.16 -0.43 22.67
C PRO A 234 -2.00 0.37 23.31
N TYR A 235 -1.85 1.65 23.01
CA TYR A 235 -0.82 2.50 23.64
C TYR A 235 -1.04 2.73 25.12
N TYR A 236 -2.29 2.83 25.57
CA TYR A 236 -2.61 2.90 27.01
C TYR A 236 -2.31 1.58 27.71
N GLN A 237 -2.66 0.45 27.09
CA GLN A 237 -2.32 -0.88 27.61
C GLN A 237 -0.80 -1.06 27.68
N ALA A 238 -0.07 -0.61 26.66
CA ALA A 238 1.38 -0.67 26.62
C ALA A 238 2.03 0.16 27.74
N HIS A 239 1.54 1.40 27.95
CA HIS A 239 2.00 2.25 29.06
C HIS A 239 1.72 1.62 30.41
N GLU A 240 0.50 1.12 30.66
CA GLU A 240 0.11 0.48 31.92
C GLU A 240 0.99 -0.73 32.24
N ARG A 241 1.40 -1.49 31.20
CA ARG A 241 2.33 -2.62 31.36
C ARG A 241 3.79 -2.22 31.48
N GLY A 242 4.13 -0.94 31.33
CA GLY A 242 5.49 -0.43 31.41
C GLY A 242 6.42 -0.98 30.33
N VAL A 243 5.92 -1.22 29.11
CA VAL A 243 6.74 -1.71 27.98
C VAL A 243 7.82 -0.69 27.60
N LYS A 244 8.87 -1.16 26.94
CA LYS A 244 10.00 -0.33 26.49
C LYS A 244 10.03 -0.12 24.98
N LEU A 245 9.12 -0.77 24.24
CA LEU A 245 8.94 -0.63 22.81
C LEU A 245 7.44 -0.57 22.51
N ILE A 246 7.06 0.33 21.62
CA ILE A 246 5.75 0.35 20.96
C ILE A 246 5.96 0.30 19.47
N GLY A 247 4.93 0.00 18.68
CA GLY A 247 5.09 -0.10 17.25
C GLY A 247 3.76 -0.11 16.51
N ALA A 248 3.86 -0.28 15.21
CA ALA A 248 2.73 -0.40 14.29
C ALA A 248 2.95 -1.51 13.28
N THR A 249 1.88 -2.01 12.70
CA THR A 249 1.90 -3.08 11.70
C THR A 249 1.02 -2.71 10.51
N ALA A 250 1.58 -2.72 9.31
CA ALA A 250 0.81 -2.69 8.06
C ALA A 250 0.68 -4.11 7.51
N HIS A 251 -0.53 -4.54 7.22
CA HIS A 251 -0.83 -5.88 6.74
C HIS A 251 -1.94 -5.86 5.69
N TYR A 252 -2.01 -6.91 4.87
CA TYR A 252 -3.17 -7.09 4.00
C TYR A 252 -4.43 -7.39 4.80
N VAL A 253 -5.56 -6.90 4.33
CA VAL A 253 -6.87 -7.16 4.94
C VAL A 253 -7.33 -8.56 4.61
N THR A 254 -7.81 -9.28 5.64
CA THR A 254 -8.45 -10.59 5.54
C THR A 254 -9.76 -10.59 6.33
N ALA A 255 -10.54 -11.65 6.22
CA ALA A 255 -11.79 -11.81 7.00
C ALA A 255 -11.52 -11.95 8.50
N GLU A 256 -10.37 -12.52 8.86
CA GLU A 256 -9.91 -12.58 10.25
C GLU A 256 -9.29 -11.24 10.63
N LEU A 257 -9.85 -10.62 11.68
CA LEU A 257 -9.42 -9.29 12.15
C LEU A 257 -7.95 -9.31 12.58
N ASP A 258 -7.14 -8.42 11.98
CA ASP A 258 -5.72 -8.20 12.27
C ASP A 258 -4.82 -9.46 12.10
N GLU A 259 -5.26 -10.45 11.31
CA GLU A 259 -4.53 -11.71 11.05
C GLU A 259 -3.98 -11.81 9.61
N GLY A 260 -4.12 -10.77 8.81
CA GLY A 260 -3.65 -10.77 7.43
C GLY A 260 -2.12 -10.75 7.31
N PRO A 261 -1.58 -11.16 6.15
CA PRO A 261 -0.14 -11.18 5.89
C PRO A 261 0.51 -9.82 6.14
N ILE A 262 1.53 -9.80 7.01
CA ILE A 262 2.25 -8.59 7.42
C ILE A 262 3.14 -8.12 6.26
N ILE A 263 3.10 -6.81 5.95
CA ILE A 263 3.93 -6.18 4.91
C ILE A 263 5.10 -5.44 5.54
N GLU A 264 4.82 -4.63 6.57
CA GLU A 264 5.83 -3.83 7.26
C GLU A 264 5.48 -3.70 8.74
N GLN A 265 6.51 -3.68 9.57
CA GLN A 265 6.44 -3.38 10.99
C GLN A 265 7.61 -2.48 11.37
N ASP A 266 7.36 -1.55 12.29
CA ASP A 266 8.43 -0.76 12.91
C ASP A 266 8.11 -0.54 14.39
N VAL A 267 9.14 -0.24 15.17
CA VAL A 267 9.04 -0.03 16.61
C VAL A 267 9.83 1.20 17.03
N GLU A 268 9.37 1.85 18.10
CA GLU A 268 10.05 2.98 18.71
C GLU A 268 10.25 2.75 20.20
N ARG A 269 11.35 3.28 20.76
CA ARG A 269 11.64 3.20 22.18
C ARG A 269 10.77 4.18 22.97
N VAL A 270 10.26 3.68 24.10
CA VAL A 270 9.52 4.46 25.08
C VAL A 270 10.03 4.14 26.48
N ASP A 271 9.80 5.01 27.43
CA ASP A 271 10.21 4.80 28.82
C ASP A 271 9.18 5.33 29.82
N HIS A 272 9.52 5.24 31.11
CA HIS A 272 8.65 5.60 32.21
C HIS A 272 8.43 7.11 32.41
N THR A 273 9.16 7.95 31.67
CA THR A 273 9.03 9.42 31.75
C THR A 273 7.93 9.92 30.82
N LEU A 274 7.50 9.10 29.85
CA LEU A 274 6.47 9.44 28.89
C LEU A 274 5.07 9.12 29.44
N SER A 275 4.11 10.03 29.20
CA SER A 275 2.70 9.83 29.50
C SER A 275 2.02 8.87 28.49
N PRO A 276 0.80 8.35 28.76
CA PRO A 276 0.01 7.61 27.77
C PRO A 276 -0.26 8.40 26.48
N GLU A 277 -0.39 9.71 26.60
CA GLU A 277 -0.56 10.64 25.47
C GLU A 277 0.69 10.74 24.63
N ASP A 278 1.88 10.76 25.25
CA ASP A 278 3.18 10.71 24.55
C ASP A 278 3.37 9.38 23.83
N PHE A 279 3.02 8.24 24.47
CA PHE A 279 3.01 6.93 23.80
C PHE A 279 2.12 6.95 22.55
N THR A 280 0.95 7.60 22.63
CA THR A 280 0.05 7.74 21.50
C THR A 280 0.65 8.63 20.41
N ALA A 281 1.33 9.72 20.76
CA ALA A 281 1.98 10.61 19.80
C ALA A 281 3.12 9.89 19.05
N VAL A 282 4.04 9.26 19.78
CA VAL A 282 5.13 8.44 19.20
C VAL A 282 4.55 7.32 18.32
N GLY A 283 3.50 6.63 18.78
CA GLY A 283 2.84 5.59 18.03
C GLY A 283 2.26 6.06 16.70
N ARG A 284 1.66 7.26 16.64
CA ARG A 284 1.15 7.86 15.41
C ARG A 284 2.25 8.12 14.38
N ASP A 285 3.43 8.55 14.81
CA ASP A 285 4.57 8.77 13.91
C ASP A 285 5.03 7.44 13.28
N VAL A 286 5.12 6.38 14.10
CA VAL A 286 5.43 5.02 13.61
C VAL A 286 4.37 4.52 12.63
N GLU A 287 3.06 4.72 12.94
CA GLU A 287 1.96 4.34 12.05
C GLU A 287 2.09 5.00 10.67
N CYS A 288 2.42 6.30 10.61
CA CYS A 288 2.62 7.03 9.35
C CYS A 288 3.74 6.41 8.51
N VAL A 289 4.89 6.16 9.11
CA VAL A 289 6.07 5.60 8.40
C VAL A 289 5.80 4.19 7.91
N VAL A 290 5.23 3.32 8.76
CA VAL A 290 4.93 1.92 8.44
C VAL A 290 3.92 1.82 7.31
N LEU A 291 2.81 2.58 7.39
CA LEU A 291 1.80 2.58 6.33
C LEU A 291 2.35 3.10 5.00
N ALA A 292 3.11 4.20 5.03
CA ALA A 292 3.68 4.79 3.83
C ALA A 292 4.65 3.84 3.11
N ARG A 293 5.49 3.11 3.86
CA ARG A 293 6.40 2.09 3.31
C ARG A 293 5.61 0.94 2.69
N ALA A 294 4.61 0.40 3.41
CA ALA A 294 3.80 -0.71 2.93
C ALA A 294 3.03 -0.36 1.65
N VAL A 295 2.41 0.81 1.58
CA VAL A 295 1.70 1.30 0.39
C VAL A 295 2.69 1.46 -0.77
N ARG A 296 3.84 2.09 -0.55
CA ARG A 296 4.87 2.28 -1.56
C ARG A 296 5.35 0.95 -2.13
N TRP A 297 5.72 -0.02 -1.29
CA TRP A 297 6.21 -1.32 -1.77
C TRP A 297 5.14 -2.11 -2.52
N HIS A 298 3.87 -1.98 -2.10
CA HIS A 298 2.78 -2.62 -2.83
C HIS A 298 2.63 -2.03 -4.25
N VAL A 299 2.55 -0.70 -4.37
CA VAL A 299 2.37 -0.04 -5.67
C VAL A 299 3.59 -0.14 -6.59
N GLU A 300 4.79 -0.38 -6.03
CA GLU A 300 6.01 -0.71 -6.76
C GLU A 300 6.13 -2.21 -7.09
N HIS A 301 5.10 -3.02 -6.80
CA HIS A 301 5.07 -4.48 -7.00
C HIS A 301 6.26 -5.20 -6.32
N ARG A 302 6.59 -4.79 -5.09
CA ARG A 302 7.67 -5.36 -4.28
C ARG A 302 7.20 -6.39 -3.27
N VAL A 303 5.89 -6.57 -3.10
CA VAL A 303 5.30 -7.46 -2.09
C VAL A 303 4.65 -8.66 -2.78
N LEU A 304 5.15 -9.85 -2.51
CA LEU A 304 4.59 -11.11 -2.99
C LEU A 304 4.05 -11.93 -1.80
N LEU A 305 2.90 -12.57 -1.99
CA LEU A 305 2.29 -13.41 -0.97
C LEU A 305 2.98 -14.78 -0.92
N ASN A 306 3.29 -15.24 0.29
CA ASN A 306 3.83 -16.55 0.60
C ASN A 306 2.99 -17.22 1.67
N GLY A 307 1.83 -17.76 1.29
CA GLY A 307 0.84 -18.28 2.21
C GLY A 307 0.31 -17.18 3.15
N ARG A 308 0.58 -17.30 4.45
CA ARG A 308 0.22 -16.30 5.47
C ARG A 308 1.32 -15.24 5.71
N LYS A 309 2.43 -15.34 5.01
CA LYS A 309 3.57 -14.42 5.09
C LYS A 309 3.65 -13.59 3.81
N THR A 310 4.52 -12.58 3.80
CA THR A 310 4.92 -11.86 2.58
C THR A 310 6.42 -12.00 2.34
N VAL A 311 6.81 -11.95 1.08
CA VAL A 311 8.17 -11.67 0.64
C VAL A 311 8.20 -10.22 0.16
N VAL A 312 9.06 -9.40 0.77
CA VAL A 312 9.16 -7.98 0.45
C VAL A 312 10.54 -7.68 -0.09
N PHE A 313 10.62 -7.27 -1.34
CA PHE A 313 11.85 -6.84 -2.01
C PHE A 313 12.06 -5.34 -1.76
N ARG A 314 13.01 -4.99 -0.90
CA ARG A 314 13.31 -3.60 -0.47
C ARG A 314 14.30 -2.89 -1.38
#